data_de6b418965e0f6970c4aec61d5db8a02
#
_entry.id   de6b418965e0f6970c4aec61d5db8a02
#
_cell.length_a   1.000
_cell.length_b   1.000
_cell.length_c   1.000
_cell.angle_alpha   90.00
_cell.angle_beta   90.00
_cell.angle_gamma   90.00
#
_symmetry.space_group_name_H-M   'P 1'
#
loop_
_entity.id
_entity.type
_entity.pdbx_description
1 polymer ?
#
loop_
_entity_poly.entity_id
_entity_poly.type
_entity_poly.pdbx_seq_one_letter_code
_entity_poly.pdbx_strand_id
1 'polypeptide(L)'
;EGEKGMTEVVAALIWNGNKFLACQRPANKARGLLWEFVGGKVEQGETKEAALIRECREELGVTVAVGAVFMEVVHEYPDLTVHLTLFHAKIAEGEPQKLEHHDIRWITTKEIDAYPFCPADVEILRRLKQEY
;
A
#
# COMPACT_ATOMS: atom_id res chain seq x y z
N GLU A 1 9.25 22.81 -19.46
CA GLU A 1 9.41 22.28 -18.97
C GLU A 1 9.56 21.05 -18.84
N GLY A 2 9.99 20.56 -18.60
CA GLY A 2 10.26 19.29 -18.51
C GLY A 2 9.11 18.40 -18.39
N GLU A 3 9.30 17.17 -18.65
CA GLU A 3 8.23 16.25 -18.48
C GLU A 3 8.07 15.95 -17.04
N LYS A 4 6.87 15.59 -16.69
CA LYS A 4 6.56 15.15 -15.35
C LYS A 4 7.12 13.77 -15.16
N GLY A 5 8.02 13.60 -14.22
CA GLY A 5 8.48 12.31 -13.83
C GLY A 5 7.39 11.53 -13.12
N MET A 6 7.54 10.22 -13.11
CA MET A 6 6.69 9.37 -12.30
C MET A 6 7.27 9.28 -10.89
N THR A 7 6.38 9.26 -9.91
CA THR A 7 6.77 9.02 -8.53
C THR A 7 6.79 7.52 -8.28
N GLU A 8 7.94 7.00 -7.84
CA GLU A 8 8.06 5.59 -7.49
C GLU A 8 7.50 5.36 -6.09
N VAL A 9 6.53 4.47 -6.00
CA VAL A 9 5.84 4.15 -4.75
C VAL A 9 5.85 2.64 -4.57
N VAL A 10 6.05 2.21 -3.34
CA VAL A 10 5.97 0.79 -2.98
C VAL A 10 4.86 0.61 -1.97
N ALA A 11 4.27 -0.56 -1.96
CA ALA A 11 3.24 -0.89 -1.00
C ALA A 11 3.29 -2.38 -0.66
N ALA A 12 2.72 -2.73 0.47
CA ALA A 12 2.74 -4.10 0.98
C ALA A 12 1.34 -4.68 1.06
N LEU A 13 1.18 -5.85 0.46
CA LEU A 13 0.03 -6.70 0.64
C LEU A 13 0.38 -7.63 1.79
N ILE A 14 0.04 -7.20 3.02
CA ILE A 14 0.41 -7.93 4.22
C ILE A 14 -0.67 -8.95 4.55
N TRP A 15 -0.32 -10.22 4.52
CA TRP A 15 -1.25 -11.30 4.76
C TRP A 15 -1.20 -11.80 6.20
N ASN A 16 -2.36 -12.14 6.72
CA ASN A 16 -2.50 -12.88 7.98
C ASN A 16 -3.61 -13.92 7.74
N GLY A 17 -3.22 -15.14 7.38
CA GLY A 17 -4.18 -16.14 6.95
C GLY A 17 -4.87 -15.71 5.66
N ASN A 18 -6.20 -15.67 5.66
CA ASN A 18 -6.98 -15.28 4.48
C ASN A 18 -7.33 -13.78 4.49
N LYS A 19 -6.76 -13.01 5.41
CA LYS A 19 -7.01 -11.57 5.50
C LYS A 19 -5.76 -10.78 5.14
N PHE A 20 -5.96 -9.60 4.60
CA PHE A 20 -4.87 -8.67 4.33
C PHE A 20 -5.17 -7.34 5.01
N LEU A 21 -4.12 -6.55 5.23
CA LEU A 21 -4.23 -5.28 5.96
C LEU A 21 -4.59 -4.15 5.00
N ALA A 22 -5.70 -3.48 5.28
CA ALA A 22 -6.12 -2.27 4.59
C ALA A 22 -5.93 -1.09 5.53
N CYS A 23 -5.45 0.03 5.00
CA CYS A 23 -5.12 1.21 5.79
C CYS A 23 -5.88 2.42 5.26
N GLN A 24 -6.47 3.19 6.16
CA GLN A 24 -7.26 4.37 5.78
C GLN A 24 -6.43 5.63 5.89
N ARG A 25 -6.36 6.40 4.81
CA ARG A 25 -5.58 7.63 4.77
C ARG A 25 -6.15 8.69 5.71
N PRO A 26 -5.29 9.52 6.34
CA PRO A 26 -5.77 10.60 7.18
C PRO A 26 -6.64 11.57 6.40
N ALA A 27 -7.60 12.19 7.09
CA ALA A 27 -8.55 13.10 6.46
C ALA A 27 -7.90 14.33 5.84
N ASN A 28 -6.75 14.75 6.37
CA ASN A 28 -6.08 15.98 5.93
C ASN A 28 -5.09 15.78 4.77
N LYS A 29 -5.01 14.57 4.24
CA LYS A 29 -4.13 14.30 3.10
C LYS A 29 -4.94 14.18 1.81
N ALA A 30 -4.23 14.29 0.66
CA ALA A 30 -4.87 14.01 -0.62
C ALA A 30 -5.50 12.63 -0.58
N ARG A 31 -6.66 12.48 -1.19
CA ARG A 31 -7.43 11.23 -1.16
C ARG A 31 -7.73 10.79 0.26
N GLY A 32 -8.00 11.76 1.14
CA GLY A 32 -8.26 11.52 2.55
C GLY A 32 -9.42 10.58 2.79
N LEU A 33 -9.27 9.74 3.81
CA LEU A 33 -10.26 8.74 4.23
C LEU A 33 -10.51 7.61 3.24
N LEU A 34 -9.82 7.60 2.10
CA LEU A 34 -9.84 6.43 1.23
C LEU A 34 -8.88 5.38 1.79
N TRP A 35 -9.14 4.13 1.44
CA TRP A 35 -8.34 3.01 1.89
C TRP A 35 -7.23 2.71 0.89
N GLU A 36 -6.16 2.11 1.37
CA GLU A 36 -4.97 1.82 0.56
C GLU A 36 -4.18 0.69 1.22
N PHE A 37 -3.11 0.27 0.56
CA PHE A 37 -2.11 -0.61 1.17
C PHE A 37 -1.03 0.26 1.80
N VAL A 38 -0.43 -0.22 2.89
CA VAL A 38 0.64 0.53 3.55
C VAL A 38 1.83 0.66 2.61
N GLY A 39 2.47 1.82 2.61
CA GLY A 39 3.64 2.06 1.77
C GLY A 39 3.93 3.52 1.62
N GLY A 40 4.76 3.85 0.64
CA GLY A 40 5.12 5.22 0.38
C GLY A 40 6.17 5.35 -0.71
N LYS A 41 6.76 6.53 -0.79
CA LYS A 41 7.72 6.84 -1.84
C LYS A 41 9.06 6.16 -1.61
N VAL A 42 9.66 5.69 -2.71
CA VAL A 42 11.03 5.21 -2.69
C VAL A 42 11.94 6.43 -2.69
N GLU A 43 12.85 6.51 -1.72
CA GLU A 43 13.78 7.62 -1.62
C GLU A 43 15.04 7.33 -2.43
N GLN A 44 15.76 8.41 -2.76
CA GLN A 44 16.97 8.27 -3.55
C GLN A 44 17.95 7.36 -2.83
N GLY A 45 18.50 6.40 -3.57
CA GLY A 45 19.46 5.46 -3.02
C GLY A 45 18.86 4.24 -2.33
N GLU A 46 17.53 4.19 -2.19
CA GLU A 46 16.87 3.01 -1.62
C GLU A 46 16.49 2.01 -2.69
N THR A 47 16.55 0.72 -2.34
CA THR A 47 15.85 -0.29 -3.14
C THR A 47 14.36 -0.22 -2.80
N LYS A 48 13.53 -0.78 -3.66
CA LYS A 48 12.09 -0.85 -3.39
C LYS A 48 11.80 -1.62 -2.10
N GLU A 49 12.51 -2.72 -1.89
CA GLU A 49 12.33 -3.54 -0.70
C GLU A 49 12.72 -2.79 0.57
N ALA A 50 13.84 -2.06 0.53
CA ALA A 50 14.28 -1.27 1.69
C ALA A 50 13.29 -0.15 2.00
N ALA A 51 12.76 0.50 0.96
CA ALA A 51 11.76 1.55 1.14
C ALA A 51 10.51 0.98 1.81
N LEU A 52 10.07 -0.20 1.37
CA LEU A 52 8.88 -0.83 1.94
C LEU A 52 9.07 -1.18 3.40
N ILE A 53 10.23 -1.75 3.75
CA ILE A 53 10.53 -2.09 5.14
C ILE A 53 10.51 -0.83 6.00
N ARG A 54 11.12 0.26 5.50
CA ARG A 54 11.14 1.54 6.22
C ARG A 54 9.73 2.09 6.41
N GLU A 55 8.92 2.11 5.35
CA GLU A 55 7.57 2.64 5.43
C GLU A 55 6.69 1.85 6.40
N CYS A 56 6.79 0.53 6.38
CA CYS A 56 6.00 -0.29 7.31
C CYS A 56 6.40 -0.04 8.75
N ARG A 57 7.68 0.18 9.00
CA ARG A 57 8.14 0.51 10.35
C ARG A 57 7.64 1.88 10.79
N GLU A 58 7.71 2.87 9.90
CA GLU A 58 7.27 4.24 10.22
C GLU A 58 5.76 4.32 10.42
N GLU A 59 4.99 3.63 9.59
CA GLU A 59 3.54 3.80 9.58
C GLU A 59 2.79 2.82 10.48
N LEU A 60 3.34 1.64 10.67
CA LEU A 60 2.66 0.59 11.43
C LEU A 60 3.45 0.09 12.65
N GLY A 61 4.73 0.46 12.75
CA GLY A 61 5.57 -0.01 13.85
C GLY A 61 5.93 -1.48 13.77
N VAL A 62 5.91 -2.06 12.57
CA VAL A 62 6.23 -3.48 12.38
C VAL A 62 7.43 -3.66 11.47
N THR A 63 8.11 -4.80 11.62
CA THR A 63 9.11 -5.25 10.68
C THR A 63 8.46 -6.28 9.76
N VAL A 64 8.55 -6.06 8.45
CA VAL A 64 7.97 -6.99 7.48
C VAL A 64 9.06 -7.78 6.76
N ALA A 65 8.71 -9.00 6.38
CA ALA A 65 9.50 -9.79 5.45
C ALA A 65 8.87 -9.59 4.08
N VAL A 66 9.65 -9.06 3.14
CA VAL A 66 9.16 -8.72 1.81
C VAL A 66 9.27 -9.95 0.90
N GLY A 67 8.17 -10.29 0.25
CA GLY A 67 8.11 -11.42 -0.67
C GLY A 67 8.15 -10.96 -2.13
N ALA A 68 7.50 -11.72 -3.00
CA ALA A 68 7.47 -11.44 -4.42
C ALA A 68 6.58 -10.27 -4.75
N VAL A 69 6.82 -9.65 -5.91
CA VAL A 69 5.94 -8.61 -6.44
C VAL A 69 4.61 -9.27 -6.82
N PHE A 70 3.52 -8.70 -6.32
CA PHE A 70 2.19 -9.13 -6.72
C PHE A 70 1.76 -8.45 -8.02
N MET A 71 1.97 -7.14 -8.11
CA MET A 71 1.50 -6.37 -9.25
C MET A 71 2.20 -5.00 -9.31
N GLU A 72 2.32 -4.45 -10.52
CA GLU A 72 2.77 -3.08 -10.72
C GLU A 72 1.68 -2.32 -11.45
N VAL A 73 1.47 -1.07 -11.06
CA VAL A 73 0.43 -0.21 -11.62
C VAL A 73 1.02 1.16 -11.90
N VAL A 74 0.67 1.74 -13.05
CA VAL A 74 0.94 3.15 -13.33
C VAL A 74 -0.41 3.85 -13.31
N HIS A 75 -0.54 4.87 -12.50
CA HIS A 75 -1.80 5.60 -12.37
C HIS A 75 -1.55 7.11 -12.38
N GLU A 76 -2.34 7.83 -13.19
CA GLU A 76 -2.28 9.28 -13.24
C GLU A 76 -3.36 9.87 -12.35
N TYR A 77 -2.93 10.59 -11.31
CA TYR A 77 -3.80 11.45 -10.54
C TYR A 77 -3.65 12.88 -11.07
N PRO A 78 -4.60 13.77 -10.79
CA PRO A 78 -4.44 15.17 -11.22
C PRO A 78 -3.17 15.83 -10.69
N ASP A 79 -2.73 15.43 -9.48
CA ASP A 79 -1.58 16.04 -8.82
C ASP A 79 -0.26 15.32 -9.09
N LEU A 80 -0.30 14.05 -9.50
CA LEU A 80 0.94 13.30 -9.77
C LEU A 80 0.63 11.99 -10.49
N THR A 81 1.66 11.45 -11.17
CA THR A 81 1.62 10.12 -11.75
C THR A 81 2.46 9.19 -10.88
N VAL A 82 1.89 8.07 -10.46
CA VAL A 82 2.59 7.11 -9.63
C VAL A 82 2.88 5.82 -10.38
N HIS A 83 4.05 5.25 -10.12
CA HIS A 83 4.38 3.88 -10.48
C HIS A 83 4.40 3.10 -9.18
N LEU A 84 3.38 2.29 -8.95
CA LEU A 84 3.18 1.57 -7.70
C LEU A 84 3.60 0.12 -7.87
N THR A 85 4.51 -0.35 -7.03
CA THR A 85 4.90 -1.75 -6.97
C THR A 85 4.38 -2.33 -5.67
N LEU A 86 3.48 -3.31 -5.78
CA LEU A 86 2.88 -3.97 -4.61
C LEU A 86 3.55 -5.31 -4.40
N PHE A 87 4.10 -5.50 -3.20
CA PHE A 87 4.76 -6.74 -2.82
C PHE A 87 3.90 -7.53 -1.86
N HIS A 88 3.93 -8.85 -1.98
CA HIS A 88 3.48 -9.70 -0.88
C HIS A 88 4.40 -9.48 0.31
N ALA A 89 3.85 -9.50 1.51
CA ALA A 89 4.66 -9.33 2.71
C ALA A 89 4.01 -10.05 3.89
N LYS A 90 4.83 -10.31 4.90
CA LYS A 90 4.36 -10.87 6.18
C LYS A 90 4.99 -10.08 7.30
N ILE A 91 4.29 -9.99 8.42
CA ILE A 91 4.86 -9.36 9.61
C ILE A 91 5.83 -10.34 10.24
N ALA A 92 7.10 -9.92 10.35
CA ALA A 92 8.14 -10.70 11.02
C ALA A 92 8.18 -10.36 12.51
N GLU A 93 7.93 -9.09 12.86
CA GLU A 93 7.97 -8.62 14.25
C GLU A 93 6.97 -7.51 14.46
N GLY A 94 6.33 -7.51 15.62
CA GLY A 94 5.47 -6.41 16.06
C GLY A 94 4.01 -6.61 15.73
N GLU A 95 3.18 -5.71 16.28
CA GLU A 95 1.74 -5.67 16.02
C GLU A 95 1.43 -4.36 15.31
N PRO A 96 0.67 -4.39 14.20
CA PRO A 96 0.38 -3.16 13.46
C PRO A 96 -0.37 -2.14 14.31
N GLN A 97 0.08 -0.89 14.24
CA GLN A 97 -0.51 0.23 14.96
C GLN A 97 -0.82 1.36 14.00
N LYS A 98 -1.81 2.18 14.34
CA LYS A 98 -2.18 3.34 13.53
C LYS A 98 -1.29 4.52 13.87
N LEU A 99 -0.02 4.45 13.50
CA LEU A 99 0.91 5.54 13.81
C LEU A 99 0.68 6.76 12.92
N GLU A 100 0.22 6.53 11.68
CA GLU A 100 -0.02 7.60 10.71
C GLU A 100 -1.38 7.51 10.02
N HIS A 101 -2.01 6.35 10.02
CA HIS A 101 -3.30 6.16 9.35
C HIS A 101 -4.47 6.52 10.26
N HIS A 102 -5.60 6.88 9.63
CA HIS A 102 -6.83 7.15 10.36
C HIS A 102 -7.38 5.85 10.97
N ASP A 103 -7.30 4.76 10.23
CA ASP A 103 -7.74 3.44 10.69
C ASP A 103 -6.98 2.36 9.95
N ILE A 104 -6.94 1.14 10.51
CA ILE A 104 -6.41 -0.04 9.85
C ILE A 104 -7.36 -1.21 10.11
N ARG A 105 -7.52 -2.08 9.11
CA ARG A 105 -8.42 -3.23 9.22
C ARG A 105 -7.84 -4.43 8.51
N TRP A 106 -8.00 -5.59 9.13
CA TRP A 106 -7.74 -6.86 8.47
C TRP A 106 -9.02 -7.26 7.75
N ILE A 107 -8.96 -7.42 6.42
CA ILE A 107 -10.16 -7.74 5.63
C ILE A 107 -9.88 -8.92 4.70
N THR A 108 -10.95 -9.66 4.36
CA THR A 108 -10.89 -10.70 3.34
C THR A 108 -11.17 -10.07 1.97
N THR A 109 -10.86 -10.83 0.92
CA THR A 109 -11.15 -10.34 -0.44
C THR A 109 -12.64 -10.14 -0.68
N LYS A 110 -13.49 -10.87 0.05
CA LYS A 110 -14.94 -10.71 -0.08
C LYS A 110 -15.45 -9.41 0.53
N GLU A 111 -14.67 -8.79 1.41
CA GLU A 111 -15.05 -7.56 2.09
C GLU A 111 -14.58 -6.31 1.37
N ILE A 112 -13.81 -6.44 0.29
CA ILE A 112 -13.19 -5.31 -0.41
C ILE A 112 -14.19 -4.22 -0.76
N ASP A 113 -15.37 -4.59 -1.25
CA ASP A 113 -16.36 -3.61 -1.73
C ASP A 113 -16.96 -2.78 -0.61
N ALA A 114 -16.77 -3.16 0.64
CA ALA A 114 -17.23 -2.37 1.78
C ALA A 114 -16.29 -1.20 2.10
N TYR A 115 -15.14 -1.12 1.45
CA TYR A 115 -14.11 -0.11 1.72
C TYR A 115 -13.81 0.67 0.45
N PRO A 116 -13.96 2.02 0.47
CA PRO A 116 -13.62 2.84 -0.71
C PRO A 116 -12.10 3.01 -0.81
N PHE A 117 -11.48 2.27 -1.72
CA PHE A 117 -10.04 2.34 -1.93
C PHE A 117 -9.65 3.45 -2.89
N CYS A 118 -8.36 3.84 -2.84
CA CYS A 118 -7.80 4.81 -3.75
C CYS A 118 -7.89 4.30 -5.20
N PRO A 119 -8.11 5.21 -6.18
CA PRO A 119 -8.23 4.81 -7.58
C PRO A 119 -7.06 4.00 -8.11
N ALA A 120 -5.82 4.28 -7.65
CA ALA A 120 -4.65 3.54 -8.09
C ALA A 120 -4.72 2.06 -7.73
N ASP A 121 -5.55 1.68 -6.75
CA ASP A 121 -5.62 0.31 -6.26
C ASP A 121 -6.69 -0.54 -6.97
N VAL A 122 -7.49 0.05 -7.85
CA VAL A 122 -8.65 -0.64 -8.46
C VAL A 122 -8.24 -1.93 -9.18
N GLU A 123 -7.17 -1.88 -9.99
CA GLU A 123 -6.73 -3.06 -10.72
C GLU A 123 -6.15 -4.12 -9.80
N ILE A 124 -5.49 -3.68 -8.74
CA ILE A 124 -4.95 -4.58 -7.72
C ILE A 124 -6.09 -5.35 -7.06
N LEU A 125 -7.13 -4.62 -6.66
CA LEU A 125 -8.28 -5.22 -5.99
C LEU A 125 -9.03 -6.19 -6.90
N ARG A 126 -9.13 -5.85 -8.19
CA ARG A 126 -9.75 -6.75 -9.17
C ARG A 126 -9.00 -8.07 -9.24
N ARG A 127 -7.67 -8.00 -9.31
CA ARG A 127 -6.84 -9.20 -9.37
C ARG A 127 -6.93 -10.01 -8.07
N LEU A 128 -6.95 -9.33 -6.93
CA LEU A 128 -7.12 -10.00 -5.63
C LEU A 128 -8.42 -10.81 -5.58
N LYS A 129 -9.52 -10.22 -6.06
CA LYS A 129 -10.80 -10.92 -6.09
C LYS A 129 -10.79 -12.14 -6.99
N GLN A 130 -9.99 -12.11 -8.07
CA GLN A 130 -9.90 -13.22 -8.99
C GLN A 130 -9.04 -14.36 -8.45
N GLU A 131 -7.99 -14.05 -7.70
CA GLU A 131 -7.02 -15.05 -7.27
C GLU A 131 -7.27 -15.57 -5.86
N TYR A 132 -7.98 -14.85 -5.05
CA TYR A 132 -8.25 -15.19 -3.67
C TYR A 132 -9.73 -15.03 -3.35
#